data_f6ecbdd051535dabcd422142c191116b
#
_entry.id   f6ecbdd051535dabcd422142c191116b
#
_cell.length_a   1.000
_cell.length_b   1.000
_cell.length_c   1.000
_cell.angle_alpha   90.00
_cell.angle_beta   90.00
_cell.angle_gamma   90.00
#
_symmetry.space_group_name_H-M   'P 1'
#
loop_
_entity.id
_entity.type
_entity.pdbx_description
1 polymer ?
#
loop_
_entity_poly.entity_id
_entity_poly.type
_entity_poly.pdbx_seq_one_letter_code
_entity_poly.pdbx_strand_id
1 'polypeptide(L)'
;MNERSVNEGPMNEYRHILVALNLGEESEQVLSRAAAIAQTNHARLSLVHVIEPLGYAYGGDIPMDLTEIQQQLDAHAQKQLDEMARRVGVAPDDTHVLVGRTQNEIHRFAEEQGVDLVVVGSHGRHGLQLLLGSTASATLHGACCDVLAVRIHPARQE
;
A
#
# COMPACT_ATOMS: atom_id res chain seq x y z
N MET A 1 -24.69 17.17 27.09
CA MET A 1 -23.69 17.90 26.29
C MET A 1 -22.43 17.09 26.26
N ASN A 2 -22.22 16.40 25.18
CA ASN A 2 -20.92 15.74 24.96
C ASN A 2 -19.94 16.81 24.52
N GLU A 3 -19.18 17.30 25.47
CA GLU A 3 -17.92 17.91 25.14
C GLU A 3 -17.03 16.78 24.63
N ARG A 4 -17.07 16.53 23.33
CA ARG A 4 -15.93 15.92 22.70
C ARG A 4 -14.79 16.87 23.00
N SER A 5 -13.89 16.42 23.85
CA SER A 5 -12.61 17.08 23.98
C SER A 5 -12.06 17.11 22.54
N VAL A 6 -12.21 18.25 21.93
CA VAL A 6 -11.50 18.54 20.70
C VAL A 6 -10.07 18.38 21.10
N ASN A 7 -9.45 17.31 20.61
CA ASN A 7 -8.04 17.12 20.80
C ASN A 7 -7.37 18.30 20.12
N GLU A 8 -7.00 19.28 20.91
CA GLU A 8 -6.33 20.51 20.43
C GLU A 8 -4.88 20.25 20.01
N GLY A 9 -4.61 19.04 19.53
CA GLY A 9 -3.44 18.80 18.71
C GLY A 9 -3.58 19.55 17.39
N PRO A 10 -2.49 19.83 16.68
CA PRO A 10 -2.59 20.50 15.39
C PRO A 10 -3.58 19.73 14.52
N MET A 11 -4.62 20.44 14.10
CA MET A 11 -5.66 19.89 13.26
C MET A 11 -4.99 19.35 12.00
N ASN A 12 -5.20 18.08 11.70
CA ASN A 12 -4.74 17.35 10.51
C ASN A 12 -3.39 16.62 10.63
N GLU A 13 -3.02 16.16 11.80
CA GLU A 13 -1.94 15.16 11.88
C GLU A 13 -2.49 13.76 11.60
N TYR A 14 -1.83 13.06 10.69
CA TYR A 14 -2.10 11.64 10.51
C TYR A 14 -1.49 10.85 11.66
N ARG A 15 -2.18 9.81 12.10
CA ARG A 15 -1.73 8.92 13.18
C ARG A 15 -1.25 7.57 12.68
N HIS A 16 -1.88 7.05 11.65
CA HIS A 16 -1.55 5.76 11.07
C HIS A 16 -1.63 5.85 9.55
N ILE A 17 -0.49 5.74 8.91
CA ILE A 17 -0.35 5.80 7.46
C ILE A 17 -0.10 4.40 6.93
N LEU A 18 -0.84 4.02 5.92
CA LEU A 18 -0.66 2.78 5.18
C LEU A 18 -0.09 3.11 3.81
N VAL A 19 1.04 2.52 3.45
CA VAL A 19 1.57 2.59 2.09
C VAL A 19 1.40 1.25 1.40
N ALA A 20 0.73 1.27 0.24
CA ALA A 20 0.54 0.09 -0.60
C ALA A 20 1.59 0.10 -1.72
N LEU A 21 2.39 -0.95 -1.78
CA LEU A 21 3.54 -1.06 -2.66
C LEU A 21 3.36 -2.22 -3.64
N ASN A 22 3.73 -1.99 -4.90
CA ASN A 22 3.70 -3.03 -5.92
C ASN A 22 5.02 -3.81 -6.03
N LEU A 23 6.03 -3.46 -5.24
CA LEU A 23 7.37 -4.05 -5.19
C LEU A 23 8.18 -3.92 -6.49
N GLY A 24 7.75 -3.06 -7.42
CA GLY A 24 8.53 -2.70 -8.59
C GLY A 24 9.60 -1.65 -8.24
N GLU A 25 10.39 -1.29 -9.23
CA GLU A 25 11.47 -0.29 -9.07
C GLU A 25 10.95 1.07 -8.58
N GLU A 26 9.72 1.39 -8.93
CA GLU A 26 9.10 2.66 -8.60
C GLU A 26 8.55 2.73 -7.18
N SER A 27 8.46 1.59 -6.48
CA SER A 27 7.94 1.53 -5.11
C SER A 27 8.78 2.35 -4.13
N GLU A 28 10.07 2.51 -4.38
CA GLU A 28 10.94 3.34 -3.53
C GLU A 28 10.48 4.80 -3.48
N GLN A 29 9.97 5.33 -4.58
CA GLN A 29 9.46 6.71 -4.61
C GLN A 29 8.21 6.86 -3.74
N VAL A 30 7.32 5.88 -3.80
CA VAL A 30 6.08 5.85 -3.01
C VAL A 30 6.41 5.69 -1.53
N LEU A 31 7.30 4.75 -1.21
CA LEU A 31 7.73 4.50 0.16
C LEU A 31 8.43 5.72 0.78
N SER A 32 9.33 6.35 0.05
CA SER A 32 10.05 7.53 0.53
C SER A 32 9.09 8.67 0.87
N ARG A 33 8.08 8.88 0.04
CA ARG A 33 7.07 9.91 0.30
C ARG A 33 6.25 9.57 1.54
N ALA A 34 5.79 8.33 1.66
CA ALA A 34 5.03 7.88 2.82
C ALA A 34 5.84 7.99 4.11
N ALA A 35 7.10 7.57 4.07
CA ALA A 35 7.99 7.66 5.23
C ALA A 35 8.23 9.10 5.67
N ALA A 36 8.41 10.02 4.73
CA ALA A 36 8.57 11.45 5.03
C ALA A 36 7.33 12.04 5.70
N ILE A 37 6.15 11.69 5.21
CA ILE A 37 4.89 12.15 5.81
C ILE A 37 4.71 11.54 7.20
N ALA A 38 5.00 10.26 7.37
CA ALA A 38 4.92 9.60 8.67
C ALA A 38 5.86 10.25 9.69
N GLN A 39 7.08 10.58 9.29
CA GLN A 39 8.05 11.24 10.16
C GLN A 39 7.57 12.62 10.57
N THR A 40 7.08 13.42 9.65
CA THR A 40 6.58 14.78 9.92
C THR A 40 5.38 14.76 10.86
N ASN A 41 4.51 13.77 10.73
CA ASN A 41 3.30 13.63 11.55
C ASN A 41 3.50 12.81 12.82
N HIS A 42 4.69 12.26 13.06
CA HIS A 42 4.93 11.29 14.12
C HIS A 42 3.94 10.11 14.06
N ALA A 43 3.62 9.71 12.85
CA ALA A 43 2.63 8.67 12.59
C ALA A 43 3.27 7.28 12.53
N ARG A 44 2.48 6.28 12.88
CA ARG A 44 2.79 4.89 12.59
C ARG A 44 2.72 4.69 11.08
N LEU A 45 3.68 3.97 10.52
CA LEU A 45 3.71 3.61 9.10
C LEU A 45 3.61 2.10 8.97
N SER A 46 2.61 1.64 8.22
CA SER A 46 2.45 0.24 7.86
C SER A 46 2.65 0.09 6.36
N LEU A 47 3.34 -0.97 5.96
CA LEU A 47 3.57 -1.32 4.57
C LEU A 47 2.71 -2.51 4.20
N VAL A 48 2.07 -2.45 3.05
CA VAL A 48 1.28 -3.56 2.53
C VAL A 48 1.62 -3.83 1.07
N HIS A 49 1.71 -5.09 0.73
CA HIS A 49 1.70 -5.57 -0.65
C HIS A 49 0.56 -6.57 -0.80
N VAL A 50 -0.24 -6.43 -1.84
CA VAL A 50 -1.36 -7.32 -2.10
C VAL A 50 -1.03 -8.18 -3.32
N ILE A 51 -1.09 -9.49 -3.13
CA ILE A 51 -0.93 -10.48 -4.19
C ILE A 51 -2.32 -10.92 -4.63
N GLU A 52 -2.63 -10.70 -5.89
CA GLU A 52 -3.85 -11.25 -6.46
C GLU A 52 -3.64 -12.74 -6.78
N PRO A 53 -4.53 -13.63 -6.31
CA PRO A 53 -4.35 -15.06 -6.55
C PRO A 53 -4.28 -15.40 -8.03
N LEU A 54 -3.35 -16.28 -8.38
CA LEU A 54 -3.18 -16.75 -9.76
C LEU A 54 -4.47 -17.33 -10.37
N GLY A 55 -5.29 -17.94 -9.52
CA GLY A 55 -6.58 -18.49 -9.95
C GLY A 55 -7.53 -17.47 -10.56
N TYR A 56 -7.43 -16.21 -10.21
CA TYR A 56 -8.24 -15.15 -10.80
C TYR A 56 -7.87 -14.84 -12.25
N ALA A 57 -6.61 -15.05 -12.61
CA ALA A 57 -6.11 -14.80 -13.97
C ALA A 57 -6.54 -15.91 -14.95
N TYR A 58 -6.84 -17.09 -14.47
CA TYR A 58 -7.07 -18.29 -15.29
C TYR A 58 -8.51 -18.84 -15.21
N GLY A 59 -9.44 -18.12 -14.58
CA GLY A 59 -10.85 -18.49 -14.59
C GLY A 59 -11.22 -19.78 -13.85
N GLY A 60 -10.39 -20.26 -12.97
CA GLY A 60 -10.70 -21.37 -12.06
C GLY A 60 -10.35 -22.78 -12.53
N ASP A 61 -10.07 -22.98 -13.81
CA ASP A 61 -9.65 -24.28 -14.35
C ASP A 61 -8.13 -24.34 -14.49
N ILE A 62 -7.46 -24.54 -13.36
CA ILE A 62 -6.01 -24.69 -13.38
C ILE A 62 -5.69 -26.16 -13.12
N PRO A 63 -5.10 -26.88 -14.09
CA PRO A 63 -4.76 -28.29 -13.94
C PRO A 63 -3.51 -28.54 -13.11
N MET A 64 -2.92 -27.52 -12.49
CA MET A 64 -1.71 -27.61 -11.70
C MET A 64 -1.97 -27.14 -10.27
N ASP A 65 -1.31 -27.78 -9.32
CA ASP A 65 -1.29 -27.29 -7.95
C ASP A 65 -0.42 -26.03 -7.89
N LEU A 66 -1.07 -24.87 -7.82
CA LEU A 66 -0.40 -23.57 -7.70
C LEU A 66 -0.05 -23.20 -6.26
N THR A 67 -0.36 -24.06 -5.28
CA THR A 67 -0.13 -23.76 -3.87
C THR A 67 1.34 -23.48 -3.58
N GLU A 68 2.22 -24.30 -4.12
CA GLU A 68 3.66 -24.13 -3.94
C GLU A 68 4.17 -22.83 -4.58
N ILE A 69 3.71 -22.53 -5.80
CA ILE A 69 4.06 -21.30 -6.49
C ILE A 69 3.56 -20.08 -5.72
N GLN A 70 2.34 -20.13 -5.22
CA GLN A 70 1.75 -19.08 -4.40
C GLN A 70 2.55 -18.85 -3.13
N GLN A 71 2.97 -19.90 -2.44
CA GLN A 71 3.80 -19.82 -1.25
C GLN A 71 5.17 -19.18 -1.54
N GLN A 72 5.77 -19.51 -2.66
CA GLN A 72 7.05 -18.91 -3.07
C GLN A 72 6.90 -17.43 -3.38
N LEU A 73 5.81 -17.03 -4.04
CA LEU A 73 5.51 -15.63 -4.32
C LEU A 73 5.29 -14.84 -3.03
N ASP A 74 4.54 -15.41 -2.10
CA ASP A 74 4.27 -14.79 -0.81
C ASP A 74 5.55 -14.60 0.01
N ALA A 75 6.41 -15.62 0.06
CA ALA A 75 7.68 -15.56 0.78
C ALA A 75 8.64 -14.54 0.16
N HIS A 76 8.70 -14.48 -1.17
CA HIS A 76 9.54 -13.52 -1.88
C HIS A 76 9.06 -12.08 -1.64
N ALA A 77 7.76 -11.86 -1.74
CA ALA A 77 7.15 -10.56 -1.49
C ALA A 77 7.38 -10.10 -0.03
N GLN A 78 7.22 -11.00 0.93
CA GLN A 78 7.46 -10.69 2.33
C GLN A 78 8.91 -10.28 2.57
N LYS A 79 9.85 -10.98 1.96
CA LYS A 79 11.27 -10.66 2.07
C LYS A 79 11.59 -9.28 1.49
N GLN A 80 11.08 -8.97 0.31
CA GLN A 80 11.26 -7.66 -0.31
C GLN A 80 10.65 -6.55 0.53
N LEU A 81 9.46 -6.78 1.03
CA LEU A 81 8.74 -5.79 1.85
C LEU A 81 9.49 -5.54 3.17
N ASP A 82 10.01 -6.58 3.80
CA ASP A 82 10.79 -6.47 5.03
C ASP A 82 12.09 -5.69 4.82
N GLU A 83 12.75 -5.89 3.69
CA GLU A 83 13.95 -5.13 3.32
C GLU A 83 13.64 -3.65 3.11
N MET A 84 12.54 -3.35 2.44
CA MET A 84 12.09 -1.97 2.23
C MET A 84 11.73 -1.30 3.56
N ALA A 85 11.02 -2.00 4.42
CA ALA A 85 10.65 -1.51 5.75
C ALA A 85 11.88 -1.20 6.60
N ARG A 86 12.88 -2.05 6.55
CA ARG A 86 14.13 -1.87 7.30
C ARG A 86 14.86 -0.59 6.90
N ARG A 87 14.85 -0.26 5.62
CA ARG A 87 15.49 0.96 5.11
C ARG A 87 14.86 2.25 5.65
N VAL A 88 13.58 2.21 5.97
CA VAL A 88 12.84 3.37 6.49
C VAL A 88 12.53 3.26 7.98
N GLY A 89 13.09 2.24 8.66
CA GLY A 89 12.95 2.08 10.11
C GLY A 89 11.59 1.58 10.56
N VAL A 90 10.87 0.87 9.70
CA VAL A 90 9.57 0.26 10.05
C VAL A 90 9.81 -1.14 10.62
N ALA A 91 9.14 -1.45 11.72
CA ALA A 91 9.24 -2.74 12.38
C ALA A 91 8.57 -3.85 11.54
N PRO A 92 9.05 -5.11 11.66
CA PRO A 92 8.45 -6.23 10.93
C PRO A 92 6.95 -6.41 11.18
N ASP A 93 6.46 -6.07 12.37
CA ASP A 93 5.04 -6.15 12.70
C ASP A 93 4.16 -5.20 11.88
N ASP A 94 4.76 -4.21 11.24
CA ASP A 94 4.08 -3.23 10.40
C ASP A 94 4.23 -3.52 8.89
N THR A 95 4.69 -4.71 8.53
CA THR A 95 4.76 -5.18 7.14
C THR A 95 3.79 -6.32 6.91
N HIS A 96 2.98 -6.22 5.86
CA HIS A 96 1.91 -7.17 5.60
C HIS A 96 1.84 -7.53 4.12
N VAL A 97 1.92 -8.81 3.83
CA VAL A 97 1.59 -9.35 2.50
C VAL A 97 0.19 -9.94 2.60
N LEU A 98 -0.72 -9.39 1.82
CA LEU A 98 -2.12 -9.80 1.77
C LEU A 98 -2.42 -10.49 0.46
N VAL A 99 -3.39 -11.38 0.46
CA VAL A 99 -3.82 -12.12 -0.73
C VAL A 99 -5.29 -11.80 -0.99
N GLY A 100 -5.58 -11.34 -2.20
CA GLY A 100 -6.93 -10.97 -2.58
C GLY A 100 -6.94 -9.92 -3.69
N ARG A 101 -8.05 -9.23 -3.86
CA ARG A 101 -8.12 -8.09 -4.76
C ARG A 101 -7.49 -6.87 -4.10
N THR A 102 -6.60 -6.23 -4.81
CA THR A 102 -5.77 -5.14 -4.28
C THR A 102 -6.59 -4.08 -3.55
N GLN A 103 -7.58 -3.49 -4.20
CA GLN A 103 -8.37 -2.44 -3.57
C GLN A 103 -9.19 -2.92 -2.36
N ASN A 104 -9.72 -4.13 -2.43
CA ASN A 104 -10.54 -4.67 -1.34
C ASN A 104 -9.69 -4.92 -0.09
N GLU A 105 -8.51 -5.48 -0.28
CA GLU A 105 -7.59 -5.76 0.83
C GLU A 105 -7.03 -4.47 1.45
N ILE A 106 -6.72 -3.47 0.64
CA ILE A 106 -6.29 -2.17 1.13
C ILE A 106 -7.39 -1.52 1.98
N HIS A 107 -8.64 -1.50 1.48
CA HIS A 107 -9.77 -0.91 2.21
C HIS A 107 -10.05 -1.66 3.51
N ARG A 108 -10.05 -2.98 3.45
CA ARG A 108 -10.27 -3.83 4.62
C ARG A 108 -9.20 -3.56 5.70
N PHE A 109 -7.94 -3.57 5.32
CA PHE A 109 -6.84 -3.29 6.24
C PHE A 109 -6.94 -1.90 6.85
N ALA A 110 -7.21 -0.89 6.02
CA ALA A 110 -7.33 0.49 6.47
C ALA A 110 -8.46 0.66 7.49
N GLU A 111 -9.60 0.04 7.23
CA GLU A 111 -10.74 0.08 8.14
C GLU A 111 -10.46 -0.67 9.45
N GLU A 112 -9.95 -1.88 9.38
CA GLU A 112 -9.67 -2.72 10.55
C GLU A 112 -8.58 -2.13 11.45
N GLN A 113 -7.57 -1.48 10.88
CA GLN A 113 -6.42 -0.97 11.60
C GLN A 113 -6.51 0.52 11.96
N GLY A 114 -7.60 1.18 11.61
CA GLY A 114 -7.77 2.60 11.90
C GLY A 114 -6.80 3.51 11.17
N VAL A 115 -6.48 3.16 9.93
CA VAL A 115 -5.63 3.97 9.05
C VAL A 115 -6.35 5.25 8.66
N ASP A 116 -5.67 6.37 8.73
CA ASP A 116 -6.22 7.68 8.37
C ASP A 116 -5.61 8.29 7.10
N LEU A 117 -4.56 7.70 6.57
CA LEU A 117 -4.01 8.03 5.25
C LEU A 117 -3.53 6.77 4.54
N VAL A 118 -4.00 6.56 3.32
CA VAL A 118 -3.46 5.53 2.42
C VAL A 118 -2.62 6.20 1.34
N VAL A 119 -1.41 5.73 1.15
CA VAL A 119 -0.48 6.23 0.13
C VAL A 119 -0.29 5.17 -0.94
N VAL A 120 -0.50 5.54 -2.18
CA VAL A 120 -0.35 4.65 -3.35
C VAL A 120 0.44 5.36 -4.45
N GLY A 121 1.00 4.60 -5.37
CA GLY A 121 1.60 5.16 -6.57
C GLY A 121 0.55 5.55 -7.61
N SER A 122 0.78 6.62 -8.32
CA SER A 122 -0.16 7.13 -9.33
C SER A 122 -0.12 6.37 -10.65
N HIS A 123 0.94 5.59 -10.91
CA HIS A 123 1.08 4.83 -12.14
C HIS A 123 1.23 3.34 -11.86
N GLY A 124 0.48 2.53 -12.62
CA GLY A 124 0.76 1.12 -12.75
C GLY A 124 1.86 0.85 -13.78
N ARG A 125 2.15 -0.43 -14.03
CA ARG A 125 3.19 -0.91 -14.95
C ARG A 125 3.13 -0.34 -16.37
N HIS A 126 2.01 0.21 -16.78
CA HIS A 126 1.76 0.69 -18.14
C HIS A 126 1.57 2.21 -18.14
N GLY A 127 2.61 2.94 -17.76
CA GLY A 127 2.67 4.37 -17.47
C GLY A 127 2.10 5.36 -18.48
N LEU A 128 1.25 4.94 -19.39
CA LEU A 128 0.64 5.81 -20.40
C LEU A 128 -0.83 6.07 -20.17
N GLN A 129 -1.38 5.53 -19.10
CA GLN A 129 -2.82 5.58 -18.97
C GLN A 129 -3.21 6.43 -17.79
N LEU A 130 -3.72 7.58 -18.15
CA LEU A 130 -4.51 8.39 -17.27
C LEU A 130 -3.74 8.99 -16.09
N LEU A 131 -4.23 10.08 -15.64
CA LEU A 131 -3.70 10.85 -14.52
C LEU A 131 -3.58 10.06 -13.22
N LEU A 132 -4.30 8.95 -13.09
CA LEU A 132 -4.25 8.03 -11.94
C LEU A 132 -4.16 6.60 -12.43
N GLY A 133 -3.24 5.81 -11.86
CA GLY A 133 -3.18 4.37 -12.10
C GLY A 133 -4.43 3.65 -11.61
N SER A 134 -4.64 2.41 -12.08
CA SER A 134 -5.82 1.63 -11.71
C SER A 134 -5.95 1.40 -10.20
N THR A 135 -4.85 1.10 -9.51
CA THR A 135 -4.83 0.91 -8.06
C THR A 135 -5.17 2.20 -7.32
N ALA A 136 -4.60 3.33 -7.73
CA ALA A 136 -4.89 4.61 -7.09
C ALA A 136 -6.36 5.00 -7.29
N SER A 137 -6.89 4.86 -8.48
CA SER A 137 -8.28 5.15 -8.79
C SER A 137 -9.24 4.24 -7.99
N ALA A 138 -8.97 2.94 -7.98
CA ALA A 138 -9.79 1.98 -7.23
C ALA A 138 -9.71 2.20 -5.72
N THR A 139 -8.53 2.57 -5.22
CA THR A 139 -8.34 2.87 -3.79
C THR A 139 -9.09 4.12 -3.38
N LEU A 140 -9.13 5.13 -4.23
CA LEU A 140 -9.87 6.37 -3.97
C LEU A 140 -11.38 6.11 -3.89
N HIS A 141 -11.91 5.24 -4.74
CA HIS A 141 -13.31 4.86 -4.70
C HIS A 141 -13.58 3.97 -3.48
N GLY A 142 -14.49 4.37 -2.63
CA GLY A 142 -14.87 3.63 -1.44
C GLY A 142 -13.87 3.70 -0.28
N ALA A 143 -12.90 4.61 -0.33
CA ALA A 143 -11.96 4.82 0.76
C ALA A 143 -12.65 5.32 2.02
N CYS A 144 -12.26 4.77 3.16
CA CYS A 144 -12.74 5.21 4.48
C CYS A 144 -11.88 6.32 5.09
N CYS A 145 -10.82 6.75 4.41
CA CYS A 145 -9.86 7.74 4.88
C CYS A 145 -9.26 8.52 3.70
N ASP A 146 -8.36 9.41 4.00
CA ASP A 146 -7.63 10.17 2.98
C ASP A 146 -6.75 9.25 2.13
N VAL A 147 -6.61 9.58 0.86
CA VAL A 147 -5.76 8.84 -0.10
C VAL A 147 -4.83 9.82 -0.79
N LEU A 148 -3.55 9.52 -0.74
CA LEU A 148 -2.52 10.25 -1.47
C LEU A 148 -1.99 9.38 -2.62
N ALA A 149 -2.14 9.86 -3.84
CA ALA A 149 -1.53 9.24 -5.01
C ALA A 149 -0.20 9.94 -5.29
N VAL A 150 0.90 9.24 -5.06
CA VAL A 150 2.24 9.76 -5.29
C VAL A 150 2.57 9.66 -6.77
N ARG A 151 2.93 10.76 -7.38
CA ARG A 151 3.35 10.76 -8.77
C ARG A 151 4.70 10.06 -8.89
N ILE A 152 4.72 9.03 -9.73
CA ILE A 152 5.93 8.29 -10.01
C ILE A 152 6.61 8.92 -11.20
N HIS A 153 7.89 9.20 -11.05
CA HIS A 153 8.73 9.71 -12.13
C HIS A 153 9.50 8.55 -12.74
N PRO A 154 9.38 8.31 -14.06
CA PRO A 154 10.17 7.26 -14.70
C PRO A 154 11.66 7.57 -14.54
N ALA A 155 12.46 6.50 -14.44
CA ALA A 155 13.90 6.64 -14.40
C ALA A 155 14.37 7.42 -15.64
N ARG A 156 15.17 8.48 -15.43
CA ARG A 156 15.78 9.18 -16.55
C ARG A 156 16.70 8.21 -17.29
N GLN A 157 16.35 7.92 -18.50
CA GLN A 157 17.30 7.28 -19.41
C GLN A 157 18.34 8.33 -19.77
N GLU A 158 19.49 8.17 -19.18
CA GLU A 158 20.66 8.86 -19.72
C GLU A 158 21.19 8.12 -20.93
#